data_9421e51f3cdd6d8f36951b91fca460ba
#
_entry.id   9421e51f3cdd6d8f36951b91fca460ba
#
_cell.length_a   1.000
_cell.length_b   1.000
_cell.length_c   1.000
_cell.angle_alpha   90.00
_cell.angle_beta   90.00
_cell.angle_gamma   90.00
#
_symmetry.space_group_name_H-M   'P 1'
#
loop_
_entity.id
_entity.type
_entity.pdbx_description
1 polymer ?
#
loop_
_entity_poly.entity_id
_entity_poly.type
_entity_poly.pdbx_seq_one_letter_code
_entity_poly.pdbx_strand_id
1 'polypeptide(L)'
;LLMGLVPVGTGSAQQQFGRLHVGSQDCWILLGSQSDGQPGHVLSADYAALESFFAELTELLRPLGNTDICIYRDQNLCILLAGGQDAEPDWALWAGKINALAAHHALGQMTFDISDVPLPLPQWHNQCRQLLELRKLRFFFSPLCLQPKMAFSYRVPVTQQLLHEKLSALSLSMQDARQLEALAILRELQDMVSHSMSDEVCSFVMTQLTVQMYSLSSSFGVDPAPTPLLGAQRPATVEAMFTICREQMTALFSSIRNLRTTSNSAIDEVCRFVTQNLAEPLTLTVAAEYVHMNPAYLSRVFKKETGQAFNAYVSEQRIRRAKQLLQTKDRIIDIAGNV
;
A
#
# COMPACT_ATOMS: atom_id res chain seq x y z
N LEU A 1 -22.32 -31.32 -12.61
CA LEU A 1 -22.70 -29.89 -12.45
C LEU A 1 -22.35 -29.34 -11.06
N LEU A 2 -22.12 -30.20 -10.07
CA LEU A 2 -21.86 -29.82 -8.66
C LEU A 2 -20.43 -30.15 -8.19
N MET A 3 -19.46 -30.27 -9.09
CA MET A 3 -18.06 -30.46 -8.71
C MET A 3 -17.52 -29.21 -7.99
N GLY A 4 -17.47 -29.27 -6.67
CA GLY A 4 -16.94 -28.23 -5.81
C GLY A 4 -17.83 -27.81 -4.64
N LEU A 5 -19.11 -28.23 -4.61
CA LEU A 5 -19.97 -28.03 -3.46
C LEU A 5 -19.86 -29.27 -2.55
N VAL A 6 -19.37 -29.10 -1.34
CA VAL A 6 -19.32 -30.15 -0.31
C VAL A 6 -20.34 -29.80 0.77
N PRO A 7 -21.45 -30.53 0.90
CA PRO A 7 -22.40 -30.31 1.99
C PRO A 7 -21.75 -30.67 3.32
N VAL A 8 -22.05 -29.92 4.37
CA VAL A 8 -21.58 -30.20 5.73
C VAL A 8 -22.61 -31.11 6.40
N GLY A 9 -22.24 -32.37 6.63
CA GLY A 9 -23.08 -33.36 7.32
C GLY A 9 -22.50 -34.78 7.25
N THR A 10 -22.83 -35.63 8.21
CA THR A 10 -22.25 -36.95 8.50
C THR A 10 -22.67 -38.07 7.54
N GLY A 11 -23.09 -37.76 6.30
CA GLY A 11 -23.42 -38.78 5.28
C GLY A 11 -22.45 -38.72 4.10
N SER A 12 -22.28 -39.85 3.38
CA SER A 12 -21.48 -39.84 2.16
C SER A 12 -21.96 -38.74 1.21
N ALA A 13 -21.03 -37.97 0.65
CA ALA A 13 -21.28 -36.80 -0.21
C ALA A 13 -22.34 -37.07 -1.30
N GLN A 14 -22.43 -38.30 -1.82
CA GLN A 14 -23.41 -38.71 -2.82
C GLN A 14 -24.85 -38.78 -2.32
N GLN A 15 -25.10 -39.01 -1.01
CA GLN A 15 -26.48 -39.10 -0.48
C GLN A 15 -27.04 -37.73 -0.09
N GLN A 16 -26.22 -36.74 0.18
CA GLN A 16 -26.64 -35.39 0.59
C GLN A 16 -27.00 -34.49 -0.60
N PHE A 17 -26.44 -34.72 -1.78
CA PHE A 17 -26.81 -33.98 -3.01
C PHE A 17 -28.23 -34.20 -3.51
N GLY A 18 -28.92 -35.19 -2.99
CA GLY A 18 -30.31 -35.49 -3.39
C GLY A 18 -31.40 -34.67 -2.72
N ARG A 19 -31.07 -33.78 -1.78
CA ARG A 19 -32.05 -33.00 -1.01
C ARG A 19 -31.59 -31.57 -0.79
N LEU A 20 -31.46 -30.78 -1.88
CA LEU A 20 -31.38 -29.33 -1.74
C LEU A 20 -32.76 -28.82 -1.31
N HIS A 21 -32.84 -28.06 -0.21
CA HIS A 21 -34.08 -27.46 0.27
C HIS A 21 -34.61 -26.37 -0.67
N VAL A 22 -33.68 -25.72 -1.40
CA VAL A 22 -33.99 -24.72 -2.41
C VAL A 22 -34.62 -25.33 -3.69
N GLY A 23 -34.46 -26.65 -3.90
CA GLY A 23 -35.07 -27.34 -5.04
C GLY A 23 -34.59 -26.83 -6.40
N SER A 24 -35.52 -26.59 -7.33
CA SER A 24 -35.29 -26.06 -8.68
C SER A 24 -35.54 -24.54 -8.77
N GLN A 25 -35.73 -23.86 -7.65
CA GLN A 25 -36.00 -22.41 -7.63
C GLN A 25 -34.75 -21.60 -7.98
N ASP A 26 -34.93 -20.39 -8.50
CA ASP A 26 -33.88 -19.44 -8.68
C ASP A 26 -33.35 -18.97 -7.32
N CYS A 27 -32.02 -18.92 -7.17
CA CYS A 27 -31.38 -18.61 -5.91
C CYS A 27 -30.43 -17.43 -6.00
N TRP A 28 -30.44 -16.62 -4.97
CA TRP A 28 -29.30 -15.77 -4.65
C TRP A 28 -28.11 -16.65 -4.22
N ILE A 29 -26.94 -16.30 -4.68
CA ILE A 29 -25.69 -16.98 -4.34
C ILE A 29 -24.81 -16.01 -3.56
N LEU A 30 -24.48 -16.38 -2.32
CA LEU A 30 -23.57 -15.62 -1.47
C LEU A 30 -22.33 -16.48 -1.20
N LEU A 31 -21.14 -15.98 -1.53
CA LEU A 31 -19.86 -16.59 -1.17
C LEU A 31 -19.21 -15.79 -0.04
N GLY A 32 -19.19 -16.38 1.16
CA GLY A 32 -18.55 -15.81 2.34
C GLY A 32 -17.08 -16.22 2.44
N SER A 33 -16.21 -15.29 2.84
CA SER A 33 -14.82 -15.54 3.18
C SER A 33 -14.41 -14.70 4.38
N GLN A 34 -13.41 -15.16 5.15
CA GLN A 34 -12.86 -14.35 6.23
C GLN A 34 -12.13 -13.11 5.70
N SER A 35 -12.22 -12.02 6.48
CA SER A 35 -11.74 -10.68 6.11
C SER A 35 -10.21 -10.52 6.22
N ASP A 36 -9.49 -11.46 6.82
CA ASP A 36 -8.06 -11.38 7.10
C ASP A 36 -7.14 -11.61 5.87
N GLY A 37 -7.74 -11.79 4.70
CA GLY A 37 -7.02 -11.83 3.41
C GLY A 37 -6.14 -13.07 3.21
N GLN A 38 -6.14 -14.04 4.12
CA GLN A 38 -5.42 -15.30 3.93
C GLN A 38 -6.30 -16.29 3.15
N PRO A 39 -5.93 -16.69 1.94
CA PRO A 39 -6.64 -17.76 1.25
C PRO A 39 -6.47 -19.07 2.05
N GLY A 40 -7.58 -19.65 2.51
CA GLY A 40 -7.59 -20.98 3.10
C GLY A 40 -7.94 -21.10 4.59
N HIS A 41 -8.31 -20.02 5.28
CA HIS A 41 -8.63 -20.08 6.72
C HIS A 41 -10.10 -19.87 7.10
N VAL A 42 -11.04 -20.01 6.18
CA VAL A 42 -12.45 -19.70 6.49
C VAL A 42 -13.03 -20.61 7.57
N LEU A 43 -12.51 -21.82 7.76
CA LEU A 43 -13.13 -22.78 8.68
C LEU A 43 -12.09 -23.70 9.34
N SER A 44 -11.09 -23.15 10.01
CA SER A 44 -10.24 -23.91 10.95
C SER A 44 -10.93 -24.21 12.28
N ALA A 45 -12.22 -23.87 12.39
CA ALA A 45 -13.01 -24.12 13.59
C ALA A 45 -13.33 -25.61 13.74
N ASP A 46 -13.56 -26.04 14.99
CA ASP A 46 -14.03 -27.37 15.31
C ASP A 46 -15.32 -27.67 14.51
N TYR A 47 -15.41 -28.88 13.95
CA TYR A 47 -16.54 -29.29 13.12
C TYR A 47 -17.89 -29.11 13.80
N ALA A 48 -17.96 -29.36 15.12
CA ALA A 48 -19.17 -29.18 15.93
C ALA A 48 -19.60 -27.70 16.00
N ALA A 49 -18.66 -26.77 16.10
CA ALA A 49 -18.95 -25.33 16.11
C ALA A 49 -19.50 -24.86 14.75
N LEU A 50 -19.04 -25.44 13.66
CA LEU A 50 -19.54 -25.13 12.32
C LEU A 50 -20.95 -25.67 12.10
N GLU A 51 -21.26 -26.88 12.57
CA GLU A 51 -22.63 -27.42 12.50
C GLU A 51 -23.64 -26.54 13.26
N SER A 52 -23.28 -26.12 14.48
CA SER A 52 -24.13 -25.19 15.26
C SER A 52 -24.30 -23.86 14.54
N PHE A 53 -23.21 -23.28 14.04
CA PHE A 53 -23.26 -22.04 13.27
C PHE A 53 -24.17 -22.15 12.03
N PHE A 54 -24.09 -23.24 11.27
CA PHE A 54 -24.91 -23.43 10.07
C PHE A 54 -26.40 -23.63 10.40
N ALA A 55 -26.71 -24.33 11.50
CA ALA A 55 -28.09 -24.47 11.97
C ALA A 55 -28.68 -23.11 12.34
N GLU A 56 -27.98 -22.32 13.14
CA GLU A 56 -28.41 -20.99 13.54
C GLU A 56 -28.46 -20.01 12.36
N LEU A 57 -27.52 -20.11 11.41
CA LEU A 57 -27.52 -19.31 10.19
C LEU A 57 -28.73 -19.61 9.29
N THR A 58 -29.12 -20.88 9.19
CA THR A 58 -30.31 -21.27 8.46
C THR A 58 -31.58 -20.67 9.08
N GLU A 59 -31.72 -20.70 10.40
CA GLU A 59 -32.84 -20.04 11.10
C GLU A 59 -32.79 -18.52 10.98
N LEU A 60 -31.61 -17.92 11.04
CA LEU A 60 -31.42 -16.48 10.86
C LEU A 60 -31.89 -16.02 9.46
N LEU A 61 -31.62 -16.81 8.41
CA LEU A 61 -31.98 -16.48 7.02
C LEU A 61 -33.37 -16.89 6.62
N ARG A 62 -34.11 -17.66 7.45
CA ARG A 62 -35.48 -18.14 7.20
C ARG A 62 -36.48 -17.06 6.76
N PRO A 63 -36.44 -15.82 7.29
CA PRO A 63 -37.30 -14.74 6.83
C PRO A 63 -37.12 -14.36 5.35
N LEU A 64 -35.92 -14.64 4.78
CA LEU A 64 -35.64 -14.35 3.37
C LEU A 64 -36.08 -15.47 2.42
N GLY A 65 -36.22 -16.69 2.91
CA GLY A 65 -36.61 -17.83 2.11
C GLY A 65 -35.95 -19.15 2.50
N ASN A 66 -36.07 -20.14 1.63
CA ASN A 66 -35.44 -21.44 1.83
C ASN A 66 -33.90 -21.31 1.61
N THR A 67 -33.13 -21.89 2.50
CA THR A 67 -31.66 -21.72 2.50
C THR A 67 -30.96 -23.07 2.47
N ASP A 68 -30.00 -23.24 1.60
CA ASP A 68 -28.97 -24.29 1.67
C ASP A 68 -27.60 -23.69 1.91
N ILE A 69 -26.87 -24.28 2.85
CA ILE A 69 -25.54 -23.83 3.22
C ILE A 69 -24.55 -24.96 2.93
N CYS A 70 -23.48 -24.65 2.23
CA CYS A 70 -22.44 -25.60 1.91
C CYS A 70 -21.05 -24.94 1.87
N ILE A 71 -20.01 -25.76 1.83
CA ILE A 71 -18.66 -25.29 1.60
C ILE A 71 -18.32 -25.44 0.12
N TYR A 72 -17.83 -24.37 -0.47
CA TYR A 72 -17.39 -24.31 -1.85
C TYR A 72 -15.89 -24.04 -1.91
N ARG A 73 -15.17 -24.70 -2.77
CA ARG A 73 -13.71 -24.57 -3.01
C ARG A 73 -12.95 -23.75 -1.96
N ASP A 74 -11.77 -24.15 -1.58
CA ASP A 74 -10.90 -23.40 -0.65
C ASP A 74 -11.62 -22.93 0.63
N GLN A 75 -12.55 -23.75 1.14
CA GLN A 75 -13.29 -23.53 2.38
C GLN A 75 -14.18 -22.27 2.38
N ASN A 76 -14.65 -21.80 1.23
CA ASN A 76 -15.61 -20.70 1.19
C ASN A 76 -17.00 -21.14 1.65
N LEU A 77 -17.64 -20.33 2.51
CA LEU A 77 -19.03 -20.49 2.85
C LEU A 77 -19.88 -20.15 1.60
N CYS A 78 -20.70 -21.08 1.16
CA CYS A 78 -21.66 -20.82 0.09
C CYS A 78 -23.07 -20.93 0.64
N ILE A 79 -23.84 -19.86 0.51
CA ILE A 79 -25.24 -19.77 0.90
C ILE A 79 -26.06 -19.67 -0.39
N LEU A 80 -26.96 -20.60 -0.56
CA LEU A 80 -27.98 -20.59 -1.62
C LEU A 80 -29.31 -20.21 -0.96
N LEU A 81 -29.86 -19.09 -1.37
CA LEU A 81 -31.12 -18.56 -0.82
C LEU A 81 -32.18 -18.50 -1.91
N ALA A 82 -33.17 -19.36 -1.80
CA ALA A 82 -34.32 -19.40 -2.70
C ALA A 82 -35.55 -18.78 -2.04
N GLY A 83 -36.27 -17.99 -2.77
CA GLY A 83 -37.60 -17.55 -2.41
C GLY A 83 -37.79 -16.06 -2.23
N GLY A 84 -38.84 -15.66 -2.28
CA GLY A 84 -40.04 -15.14 -1.77
C GLY A 84 -40.14 -13.65 -1.62
N GLN A 85 -39.16 -12.83 -1.91
CA GLN A 85 -39.38 -11.38 -1.91
C GLN A 85 -39.21 -10.80 -3.31
N ASP A 86 -40.21 -10.04 -3.77
CA ASP A 86 -40.17 -9.29 -5.03
C ASP A 86 -39.08 -8.18 -5.03
N ALA A 87 -38.46 -7.92 -3.91
CA ALA A 87 -37.40 -6.93 -3.73
C ALA A 87 -36.06 -7.57 -3.29
N GLU A 88 -34.98 -6.99 -3.79
CA GLU A 88 -33.62 -7.37 -3.37
C GLU A 88 -33.43 -7.11 -1.88
N PRO A 89 -32.89 -8.11 -1.11
CA PRO A 89 -32.60 -7.92 0.30
C PRO A 89 -31.55 -6.81 0.54
N ASP A 90 -31.64 -6.12 1.69
CA ASP A 90 -30.56 -5.25 2.15
C ASP A 90 -29.37 -6.13 2.61
N TRP A 91 -28.48 -6.42 1.67
CA TRP A 91 -27.33 -7.29 1.89
C TRP A 91 -26.36 -6.77 2.95
N ALA A 92 -26.23 -5.46 3.11
CA ALA A 92 -25.36 -4.86 4.13
C ALA A 92 -25.91 -5.15 5.54
N LEU A 93 -27.22 -5.02 5.72
CA LEU A 93 -27.89 -5.37 6.95
C LEU A 93 -27.73 -6.86 7.28
N TRP A 94 -27.95 -7.73 6.28
CA TRP A 94 -27.87 -9.17 6.49
C TRP A 94 -26.44 -9.65 6.74
N ALA A 95 -25.46 -9.13 6.03
CA ALA A 95 -24.05 -9.40 6.32
C ALA A 95 -23.66 -8.98 7.74
N GLY A 96 -24.19 -7.86 8.23
CA GLY A 96 -24.01 -7.44 9.62
C GLY A 96 -24.55 -8.45 10.62
N LYS A 97 -25.78 -8.96 10.38
CA LYS A 97 -26.40 -10.00 11.23
C LYS A 97 -25.62 -11.32 11.18
N ILE A 98 -25.17 -11.75 10.01
CA ILE A 98 -24.36 -12.98 9.85
C ILE A 98 -23.03 -12.81 10.57
N ASN A 99 -22.39 -11.66 10.49
CA ASN A 99 -21.14 -11.39 11.21
C ASN A 99 -21.32 -11.36 12.73
N ALA A 100 -22.45 -10.86 13.23
CA ALA A 100 -22.76 -10.92 14.66
C ALA A 100 -22.91 -12.38 15.14
N LEU A 101 -23.56 -13.23 14.33
CA LEU A 101 -23.67 -14.67 14.60
C LEU A 101 -22.30 -15.36 14.51
N ALA A 102 -21.50 -15.06 13.49
CA ALA A 102 -20.16 -15.60 13.33
C ALA A 102 -19.25 -15.27 14.52
N ALA A 103 -19.33 -14.05 15.03
CA ALA A 103 -18.59 -13.63 16.23
C ALA A 103 -19.00 -14.43 17.47
N HIS A 104 -20.28 -14.78 17.64
CA HIS A 104 -20.76 -15.63 18.73
C HIS A 104 -20.13 -17.04 18.69
N HIS A 105 -19.85 -17.55 17.49
CA HIS A 105 -19.19 -18.84 17.28
C HIS A 105 -17.65 -18.72 17.19
N ALA A 106 -17.06 -17.58 17.59
CA ALA A 106 -15.63 -17.30 17.47
C ALA A 106 -15.08 -17.44 16.04
N LEU A 107 -15.94 -17.30 15.05
CA LEU A 107 -15.55 -17.17 13.65
C LEU A 107 -15.17 -15.71 13.38
N GLY A 108 -14.12 -15.50 12.61
CA GLY A 108 -13.67 -14.16 12.25
C GLY A 108 -14.72 -13.38 11.43
N GLN A 109 -14.46 -12.09 11.23
CA GLN A 109 -15.31 -11.27 10.37
C GLN A 109 -15.34 -11.81 8.94
N MET A 110 -16.54 -11.94 8.38
CA MET A 110 -16.74 -12.44 7.03
C MET A 110 -17.14 -11.30 6.08
N THR A 111 -16.72 -11.46 4.83
CA THR A 111 -17.17 -10.63 3.70
C THR A 111 -17.90 -11.52 2.69
N PHE A 112 -18.90 -10.96 2.02
CA PHE A 112 -19.78 -11.72 1.12
C PHE A 112 -19.72 -11.17 -0.30
N ASP A 113 -19.47 -12.07 -1.27
CA ASP A 113 -19.60 -11.80 -2.69
C ASP A 113 -20.95 -12.38 -3.15
N ILE A 114 -21.84 -11.55 -3.72
CA ILE A 114 -23.26 -11.87 -3.88
C ILE A 114 -23.66 -11.72 -5.35
N SER A 115 -24.47 -12.64 -5.88
CA SER A 115 -25.02 -12.51 -7.24
C SER A 115 -25.87 -11.23 -7.37
N ASP A 116 -25.96 -10.68 -8.59
CA ASP A 116 -26.79 -9.47 -8.83
C ASP A 116 -28.29 -9.77 -8.86
N VAL A 117 -28.64 -11.00 -9.18
CA VAL A 117 -30.00 -11.52 -9.29
C VAL A 117 -30.07 -12.97 -8.84
N PRO A 118 -31.26 -13.49 -8.50
CA PRO A 118 -31.42 -14.92 -8.31
C PRO A 118 -31.18 -15.65 -9.63
N LEU A 119 -30.58 -16.83 -9.57
CA LEU A 119 -30.15 -17.59 -10.76
C LEU A 119 -30.58 -19.04 -10.68
N PRO A 120 -30.99 -19.63 -11.84
CA PRO A 120 -31.33 -21.03 -11.91
C PRO A 120 -30.13 -21.96 -11.76
N LEU A 121 -30.36 -23.16 -11.25
CA LEU A 121 -29.33 -24.18 -10.95
C LEU A 121 -28.24 -24.35 -12.02
N PRO A 122 -28.54 -24.39 -13.33
CA PRO A 122 -27.50 -24.56 -14.33
C PRO A 122 -26.43 -23.45 -14.36
N GLN A 123 -26.76 -22.26 -13.85
CA GLN A 123 -25.88 -21.09 -13.87
C GLN A 123 -25.04 -20.95 -12.59
N TRP A 124 -25.36 -21.64 -11.49
CA TRP A 124 -24.71 -21.49 -10.19
C TRP A 124 -23.20 -21.66 -10.24
N HIS A 125 -22.73 -22.72 -10.91
CA HIS A 125 -21.29 -22.98 -10.99
C HIS A 125 -20.52 -21.83 -11.66
N ASN A 126 -21.09 -21.31 -12.75
CA ASN A 126 -20.48 -20.21 -13.49
C ASN A 126 -20.50 -18.92 -12.65
N GLN A 127 -21.61 -18.68 -11.96
CA GLN A 127 -21.76 -17.53 -11.07
C GLN A 127 -20.78 -17.60 -9.90
N CYS A 128 -20.64 -18.74 -9.23
CA CYS A 128 -19.65 -18.91 -8.16
C CYS A 128 -18.23 -18.59 -8.63
N ARG A 129 -17.87 -19.01 -9.85
CA ARG A 129 -16.56 -18.68 -10.44
C ARG A 129 -16.41 -17.18 -10.68
N GLN A 130 -17.46 -16.51 -11.17
CA GLN A 130 -17.46 -15.04 -11.36
C GLN A 130 -17.33 -14.30 -10.02
N LEU A 131 -18.02 -14.75 -8.98
CA LEU A 131 -17.92 -14.18 -7.64
C LEU A 131 -16.52 -14.35 -7.04
N LEU A 132 -15.84 -15.49 -7.27
CA LEU A 132 -14.45 -15.67 -6.86
C LEU A 132 -13.49 -14.70 -7.60
N GLU A 133 -13.74 -14.41 -8.88
CA GLU A 133 -12.97 -13.40 -9.60
C GLU A 133 -13.27 -11.99 -9.08
N LEU A 134 -14.54 -11.69 -8.77
CA LEU A 134 -14.97 -10.43 -8.18
C LEU A 134 -14.24 -10.16 -6.85
N ARG A 135 -13.96 -11.19 -6.07
CA ARG A 135 -13.23 -11.10 -4.79
C ARG A 135 -11.85 -10.45 -4.93
N LYS A 136 -11.17 -10.61 -6.05
CA LYS A 136 -9.87 -9.96 -6.30
C LYS A 136 -9.96 -8.44 -6.22
N LEU A 137 -11.13 -7.87 -6.49
CA LEU A 137 -11.37 -6.43 -6.39
C LEU A 137 -11.42 -5.92 -4.95
N ARG A 138 -11.54 -6.81 -3.95
CA ARG A 138 -11.47 -6.47 -2.52
C ARG A 138 -10.12 -5.89 -2.10
N PHE A 139 -9.09 -6.14 -2.90
CA PHE A 139 -7.81 -5.45 -2.74
C PHE A 139 -7.95 -3.93 -2.90
N PHE A 140 -8.83 -3.47 -3.79
CA PHE A 140 -9.02 -2.05 -4.07
C PHE A 140 -10.02 -1.38 -3.13
N PHE A 141 -11.06 -2.11 -2.73
CA PHE A 141 -12.04 -1.64 -1.76
C PHE A 141 -12.67 -2.85 -1.03
N SER A 142 -13.00 -2.70 0.24
CA SER A 142 -13.40 -3.83 1.10
C SER A 142 -14.76 -3.62 1.74
N PRO A 143 -15.86 -3.56 0.98
CA PRO A 143 -17.21 -3.55 1.56
C PRO A 143 -17.51 -4.92 2.19
N LEU A 144 -18.42 -4.96 3.18
CA LEU A 144 -18.91 -6.22 3.74
C LEU A 144 -19.57 -7.08 2.68
N CYS A 145 -20.30 -6.46 1.76
CA CYS A 145 -20.97 -7.11 0.64
C CYS A 145 -20.49 -6.52 -0.68
N LEU A 146 -20.21 -7.37 -1.65
CA LEU A 146 -19.80 -6.98 -2.98
C LEU A 146 -20.66 -7.69 -4.02
N GLN A 147 -21.25 -6.93 -4.94
CA GLN A 147 -21.98 -7.43 -6.08
C GLN A 147 -21.32 -6.98 -7.38
N PRO A 148 -21.40 -7.77 -8.47
CA PRO A 148 -20.87 -7.39 -9.78
C PRO A 148 -21.32 -6.00 -10.23
N LYS A 149 -22.59 -5.66 -10.11
CA LYS A 149 -23.15 -4.34 -10.48
C LYS A 149 -22.48 -3.18 -9.72
N MET A 150 -22.14 -3.39 -8.44
CA MET A 150 -21.47 -2.38 -7.63
C MET A 150 -20.02 -2.16 -8.11
N ALA A 151 -19.29 -3.23 -8.39
CA ALA A 151 -17.92 -3.15 -8.87
C ALA A 151 -17.79 -2.34 -10.17
N PHE A 152 -18.73 -2.52 -11.10
CA PHE A 152 -18.76 -1.73 -12.34
C PHE A 152 -19.09 -0.26 -12.09
N SER A 153 -19.95 0.05 -11.12
CA SER A 153 -20.32 1.43 -10.78
C SER A 153 -19.19 2.23 -10.15
N TYR A 154 -18.28 1.58 -9.42
CA TYR A 154 -17.15 2.24 -8.75
C TYR A 154 -15.92 2.41 -9.66
N ARG A 155 -15.86 1.72 -10.80
CA ARG A 155 -14.70 1.76 -11.68
C ARG A 155 -14.63 3.08 -12.46
N VAL A 156 -13.58 3.86 -12.23
CA VAL A 156 -13.27 5.07 -12.98
C VAL A 156 -12.03 4.82 -13.85
N PRO A 157 -12.12 5.02 -15.17
CA PRO A 157 -10.96 4.89 -16.04
C PRO A 157 -9.89 5.94 -15.67
N VAL A 158 -8.68 5.48 -15.44
CA VAL A 158 -7.54 6.36 -15.15
C VAL A 158 -6.67 6.46 -16.40
N THR A 159 -6.44 7.69 -16.89
CA THR A 159 -5.60 7.91 -18.06
C THR A 159 -4.12 7.93 -17.66
N GLN A 160 -3.26 7.42 -18.55
CA GLN A 160 -1.80 7.46 -18.32
C GLN A 160 -1.28 8.89 -18.16
N GLN A 161 -1.85 9.85 -18.89
CA GLN A 161 -1.47 11.25 -18.80
C GLN A 161 -1.72 11.81 -17.39
N LEU A 162 -2.89 11.56 -16.81
CA LEU A 162 -3.23 12.04 -15.47
C LEU A 162 -2.33 11.40 -14.39
N LEU A 163 -2.01 10.10 -14.53
CA LEU A 163 -1.05 9.44 -13.65
C LEU A 163 0.33 10.08 -13.73
N HIS A 164 0.79 10.35 -14.95
CA HIS A 164 2.10 10.97 -15.17
C HIS A 164 2.17 12.38 -14.59
N GLU A 165 1.14 13.19 -14.77
CA GLU A 165 1.04 14.53 -14.19
C GLU A 165 1.12 14.48 -12.65
N LYS A 166 0.36 13.58 -12.01
CA LYS A 166 0.36 13.43 -10.54
C LYS A 166 1.70 12.91 -10.00
N LEU A 167 2.30 11.92 -10.66
CA LEU A 167 3.60 11.39 -10.27
C LEU A 167 4.73 12.42 -10.45
N SER A 168 4.65 13.24 -11.50
CA SER A 168 5.60 14.35 -11.72
C SER A 168 5.45 15.44 -10.66
N ALA A 169 4.22 15.82 -10.32
CA ALA A 169 3.94 16.78 -9.25
C ALA A 169 4.43 16.24 -7.88
N LEU A 170 4.25 14.95 -7.62
CA LEU A 170 4.78 14.31 -6.42
C LEU A 170 6.30 14.39 -6.37
N SER A 171 6.98 14.04 -7.46
CA SER A 171 8.44 14.10 -7.55
C SER A 171 8.95 15.51 -7.24
N LEU A 172 8.32 16.54 -7.80
CA LEU A 172 8.68 17.93 -7.56
C LEU A 172 8.46 18.35 -6.09
N SER A 173 7.30 18.02 -5.51
CA SER A 173 7.01 18.33 -4.12
C SER A 173 7.95 17.61 -3.14
N MET A 174 8.38 16.39 -3.48
CA MET A 174 9.38 15.63 -2.70
C MET A 174 10.77 16.29 -2.77
N GLN A 175 11.23 16.70 -3.96
CA GLN A 175 12.52 17.39 -4.15
C GLN A 175 12.57 18.72 -3.40
N ASP A 176 11.48 19.48 -3.40
CA ASP A 176 11.35 20.74 -2.68
C ASP A 176 11.08 20.56 -1.18
N ALA A 177 10.96 19.31 -0.71
CA ALA A 177 10.61 18.93 0.65
C ALA A 177 9.29 19.54 1.15
N ARG A 178 8.31 19.68 0.26
CA ARG A 178 6.94 20.14 0.56
C ARG A 178 6.08 18.97 1.05
N GLN A 179 6.31 18.56 2.31
CA GLN A 179 5.72 17.33 2.88
C GLN A 179 4.19 17.28 2.78
N LEU A 180 3.49 18.36 3.13
CA LEU A 180 2.01 18.38 3.12
C LEU A 180 1.45 18.20 1.71
N GLU A 181 2.06 18.83 0.71
CA GLU A 181 1.68 18.72 -0.68
C GLU A 181 1.94 17.30 -1.21
N ALA A 182 3.11 16.74 -0.91
CA ALA A 182 3.45 15.36 -1.29
C ALA A 182 2.46 14.35 -0.71
N LEU A 183 2.07 14.49 0.56
CA LEU A 183 1.09 13.61 1.20
C LEU A 183 -0.32 13.80 0.64
N ALA A 184 -0.69 15.01 0.22
CA ALA A 184 -1.97 15.26 -0.46
C ALA A 184 -2.02 14.57 -1.82
N ILE A 185 -0.96 14.70 -2.64
CA ILE A 185 -0.85 14.02 -3.94
C ILE A 185 -0.85 12.50 -3.76
N LEU A 186 -0.18 11.99 -2.72
CA LEU A 186 -0.18 10.55 -2.42
C LEU A 186 -1.61 10.03 -2.14
N ARG A 187 -2.44 10.82 -1.45
CA ARG A 187 -3.86 10.49 -1.23
C ARG A 187 -4.65 10.46 -2.53
N GLU A 188 -4.46 11.46 -3.40
CA GLU A 188 -5.10 11.48 -4.72
C GLU A 188 -4.70 10.27 -5.57
N LEU A 189 -3.43 9.85 -5.54
CA LEU A 189 -2.95 8.64 -6.21
C LEU A 189 -3.60 7.38 -5.60
N GLN A 190 -3.77 7.31 -4.28
CA GLN A 190 -4.50 6.23 -3.62
C GLN A 190 -5.93 6.13 -4.14
N ASP A 191 -6.66 7.25 -4.21
CA ASP A 191 -8.03 7.29 -4.71
C ASP A 191 -8.10 6.87 -6.17
N MET A 192 -7.17 7.33 -7.01
CA MET A 192 -7.08 6.93 -8.41
C MET A 192 -6.84 5.43 -8.58
N VAL A 193 -5.91 4.85 -7.81
CA VAL A 193 -5.62 3.41 -7.83
C VAL A 193 -6.83 2.62 -7.37
N SER A 194 -7.47 3.02 -6.27
CA SER A 194 -8.65 2.35 -5.73
C SER A 194 -9.79 2.32 -6.74
N HIS A 195 -10.11 3.45 -7.37
CA HIS A 195 -11.18 3.53 -8.36
C HIS A 195 -10.84 2.92 -9.73
N SER A 196 -9.55 2.79 -10.07
CA SER A 196 -9.14 2.12 -11.31
C SER A 196 -9.47 0.64 -11.32
N MET A 197 -9.44 0.00 -10.15
CA MET A 197 -9.57 -1.46 -9.95
C MET A 197 -8.66 -2.26 -10.89
N SER A 198 -7.45 -1.76 -11.15
CA SER A 198 -6.48 -2.35 -12.06
C SER A 198 -5.17 -2.65 -11.34
N ASP A 199 -4.77 -3.92 -11.32
CA ASP A 199 -3.47 -4.34 -10.80
C ASP A 199 -2.31 -3.72 -11.57
N GLU A 200 -2.48 -3.46 -12.87
CA GLU A 200 -1.48 -2.81 -13.72
C GLU A 200 -1.25 -1.37 -13.29
N VAL A 201 -2.34 -0.59 -13.07
CA VAL A 201 -2.27 0.78 -12.57
C VAL A 201 -1.64 0.81 -11.18
N CYS A 202 -2.07 -0.09 -10.30
CA CYS A 202 -1.51 -0.21 -8.96
C CYS A 202 0.00 -0.49 -9.01
N SER A 203 0.42 -1.52 -9.75
CA SER A 203 1.83 -1.90 -9.87
C SER A 203 2.68 -0.79 -10.48
N PHE A 204 2.17 -0.09 -11.50
CA PHE A 204 2.85 1.05 -12.10
C PHE A 204 3.06 2.18 -11.09
N VAL A 205 2.00 2.62 -10.40
CA VAL A 205 2.09 3.71 -9.41
C VAL A 205 3.06 3.35 -8.29
N MET A 206 2.98 2.12 -7.77
CA MET A 206 3.84 1.68 -6.68
C MET A 206 5.31 1.59 -7.11
N THR A 207 5.59 1.13 -8.32
CA THR A 207 6.95 1.12 -8.87
C THR A 207 7.50 2.55 -8.95
N GLN A 208 6.73 3.49 -9.46
CA GLN A 208 7.14 4.90 -9.54
C GLN A 208 7.37 5.53 -8.16
N LEU A 209 6.49 5.27 -7.20
CA LEU A 209 6.66 5.73 -5.81
C LEU A 209 7.95 5.18 -5.20
N THR A 210 8.23 3.90 -5.40
CA THR A 210 9.47 3.27 -4.91
C THR A 210 10.71 3.93 -5.50
N VAL A 211 10.73 4.12 -6.81
CA VAL A 211 11.86 4.77 -7.51
C VAL A 211 12.07 6.21 -7.03
N GLN A 212 10.99 6.97 -6.87
CA GLN A 212 11.07 8.36 -6.41
C GLN A 212 11.58 8.45 -4.96
N MET A 213 11.07 7.63 -4.05
CA MET A 213 11.52 7.58 -2.66
C MET A 213 12.99 7.16 -2.56
N TYR A 214 13.39 6.13 -3.33
CA TYR A 214 14.79 5.69 -3.39
C TYR A 214 15.71 6.78 -3.92
N SER A 215 15.34 7.42 -5.03
CA SER A 215 16.11 8.52 -5.62
C SER A 215 16.28 9.68 -4.64
N LEU A 216 15.22 10.05 -3.93
CA LEU A 216 15.27 11.09 -2.92
C LEU A 216 16.18 10.68 -1.74
N SER A 217 16.01 9.48 -1.19
CA SER A 217 16.85 8.94 -0.11
C SER A 217 18.33 8.99 -0.49
N SER A 218 18.67 8.44 -1.66
CA SER A 218 20.04 8.44 -2.17
C SER A 218 20.60 9.84 -2.33
N SER A 219 19.77 10.79 -2.80
CA SER A 219 20.21 12.17 -2.99
C SER A 219 20.56 12.90 -1.69
N PHE A 220 20.00 12.48 -0.57
CA PHE A 220 20.29 13.03 0.76
C PHE A 220 21.24 12.14 1.59
N GLY A 221 21.66 10.98 1.06
CA GLY A 221 22.49 10.02 1.79
C GLY A 221 21.76 9.36 2.97
N VAL A 222 20.44 9.25 2.87
CA VAL A 222 19.60 8.52 3.82
C VAL A 222 19.42 7.11 3.29
N ASP A 223 19.62 6.10 4.13
CA ASP A 223 19.31 4.73 3.73
C ASP A 223 17.82 4.60 3.44
N PRO A 224 17.45 4.10 2.24
CA PRO A 224 16.05 3.91 1.91
C PRO A 224 15.44 2.85 2.83
N ALA A 225 14.32 3.17 3.46
CA ALA A 225 13.55 2.15 4.17
C ALA A 225 13.15 1.04 3.18
N PRO A 226 13.15 -0.24 3.61
CA PRO A 226 12.72 -1.34 2.76
C PRO A 226 11.30 -1.07 2.28
N THR A 227 11.11 -1.02 0.97
CA THR A 227 9.78 -0.76 0.39
C THR A 227 8.93 -2.02 0.48
N PRO A 228 7.65 -1.91 0.86
CA PRO A 228 6.74 -3.05 1.01
C PRO A 228 6.54 -3.85 -0.27
N LEU A 229 6.84 -3.25 -1.42
CA LEU A 229 6.70 -3.86 -2.75
C LEU A 229 7.79 -4.86 -3.09
N LEU A 230 8.94 -4.76 -2.43
CA LEU A 230 10.06 -5.69 -2.58
C LEU A 230 10.03 -6.79 -1.51
N GLY A 231 9.08 -6.72 -0.58
CA GLY A 231 8.88 -7.73 0.45
C GLY A 231 8.08 -8.94 -0.07
N ALA A 232 8.26 -10.08 0.60
CA ALA A 232 7.64 -11.37 0.23
C ALA A 232 6.10 -11.40 0.36
N GLN A 233 5.48 -10.39 0.95
CA GLN A 233 4.03 -10.35 1.16
C GLN A 233 3.44 -8.99 0.71
N ARG A 234 2.55 -9.06 -0.29
CA ARG A 234 1.73 -7.91 -0.70
C ARG A 234 0.73 -7.57 0.42
N PRO A 235 0.56 -6.30 0.80
CA PRO A 235 -0.49 -5.91 1.73
C PRO A 235 -1.89 -6.34 1.26
N ALA A 236 -2.79 -6.61 2.20
CA ALA A 236 -4.12 -7.15 1.90
C ALA A 236 -5.02 -6.18 1.12
N THR A 237 -4.78 -4.87 1.26
CA THR A 237 -5.57 -3.83 0.60
C THR A 237 -4.71 -2.69 0.06
N VAL A 238 -5.23 -1.96 -0.92
CA VAL A 238 -4.63 -0.70 -1.41
C VAL A 238 -4.45 0.30 -0.27
N GLU A 239 -5.42 0.41 0.64
CA GLU A 239 -5.33 1.31 1.79
C GLU A 239 -4.15 0.99 2.69
N ALA A 240 -3.97 -0.30 3.05
CA ALA A 240 -2.83 -0.74 3.85
C ALA A 240 -1.51 -0.45 3.13
N MET A 241 -1.45 -0.67 1.82
CA MET A 241 -0.28 -0.41 1.02
C MET A 241 0.09 1.08 0.97
N PHE A 242 -0.87 1.97 0.74
CA PHE A 242 -0.64 3.42 0.75
C PHE A 242 -0.38 3.96 2.16
N THR A 243 -0.89 3.32 3.21
CA THR A 243 -0.55 3.66 4.60
C THR A 243 0.93 3.45 4.86
N ILE A 244 1.49 2.30 4.45
CA ILE A 244 2.92 2.04 4.55
C ILE A 244 3.73 3.07 3.75
N CYS A 245 3.32 3.39 2.51
CA CYS A 245 3.98 4.43 1.70
C CYS A 245 3.97 5.80 2.40
N ARG A 246 2.87 6.16 3.04
CA ARG A 246 2.71 7.42 3.78
C ARG A 246 3.63 7.48 4.99
N GLU A 247 3.72 6.39 5.74
CA GLU A 247 4.62 6.28 6.89
C GLU A 247 6.08 6.40 6.47
N GLN A 248 6.48 5.68 5.43
CA GLN A 248 7.84 5.75 4.89
C GLN A 248 8.19 7.13 4.35
N MET A 249 7.29 7.76 3.61
CA MET A 249 7.46 9.12 3.11
C MET A 249 7.60 10.12 4.26
N THR A 250 6.79 9.98 5.30
CA THR A 250 6.85 10.84 6.50
C THR A 250 8.18 10.65 7.25
N ALA A 251 8.65 9.42 7.41
CA ALA A 251 9.94 9.13 8.01
C ALA A 251 11.09 9.74 7.20
N LEU A 252 11.04 9.61 5.86
CA LEU A 252 12.02 10.20 4.96
C LEU A 252 12.08 11.72 5.09
N PHE A 253 10.93 12.42 5.09
CA PHE A 253 10.88 13.87 5.30
C PHE A 253 11.43 14.27 6.68
N SER A 254 11.17 13.47 7.70
CA SER A 254 11.70 13.71 9.05
C SER A 254 13.22 13.59 9.07
N SER A 255 13.77 12.55 8.43
CA SER A 255 15.23 12.37 8.30
C SER A 255 15.88 13.51 7.52
N ILE A 256 15.28 13.93 6.40
CA ILE A 256 15.76 15.08 5.61
C ILE A 256 15.72 16.38 6.43
N ARG A 257 14.69 16.60 7.23
CA ARG A 257 14.57 17.77 8.11
C ARG A 257 15.65 17.79 9.16
N ASN A 258 15.91 16.65 9.81
CA ASN A 258 16.96 16.52 10.80
C ASN A 258 18.35 16.77 10.20
N LEU A 259 18.60 16.25 9.00
CA LEU A 259 19.85 16.54 8.26
C LEU A 259 19.99 18.04 7.94
N ARG A 260 18.91 18.73 7.59
CA ARG A 260 18.94 20.16 7.31
C ARG A 260 19.23 21.01 8.56
N THR A 261 18.69 20.64 9.72
CA THR A 261 18.96 21.36 10.97
C THR A 261 20.40 21.17 11.45
N THR A 262 20.99 19.99 11.24
CA THR A 262 22.41 19.73 11.51
C THR A 262 23.35 20.32 10.45
N SER A 263 22.88 20.53 9.21
CA SER A 263 23.75 20.98 8.10
C SER A 263 24.24 22.43 8.27
N ASN A 264 23.48 23.33 8.85
CA ASN A 264 23.93 24.70 9.05
C ASN A 264 25.16 24.73 9.98
N SER A 265 25.13 23.98 11.08
CA SER A 265 26.28 23.80 11.95
C SER A 265 27.43 23.09 11.24
N ALA A 266 27.14 22.09 10.41
CA ALA A 266 28.16 21.35 9.66
C ALA A 266 28.82 22.22 8.57
N ILE A 267 28.10 23.12 7.90
CA ILE A 267 28.72 24.05 6.92
C ILE A 267 29.66 25.03 7.60
N ASP A 268 29.30 25.56 8.77
CA ASP A 268 30.19 26.41 9.55
C ASP A 268 31.47 25.66 9.98
N GLU A 269 31.30 24.36 10.29
CA GLU A 269 32.39 23.48 10.66
C GLU A 269 33.29 23.17 9.45
N VAL A 270 32.76 22.91 8.28
CA VAL A 270 33.48 22.76 7.01
C VAL A 270 34.24 24.04 6.68
N CYS A 271 33.63 25.22 6.82
CA CYS A 271 34.30 26.48 6.57
C CYS A 271 35.51 26.72 7.54
N ARG A 272 35.34 26.35 8.80
CA ARG A 272 36.44 26.38 9.79
C ARG A 272 37.54 25.40 9.44
N PHE A 273 37.17 24.15 9.10
CA PHE A 273 38.11 23.11 8.67
C PHE A 273 38.94 23.56 7.46
N VAL A 274 38.29 24.11 6.42
CA VAL A 274 38.98 24.66 5.24
C VAL A 274 39.98 25.75 5.64
N THR A 275 39.57 26.71 6.50
CA THR A 275 40.39 27.84 6.90
C THR A 275 41.61 27.40 7.72
N GLN A 276 41.48 26.33 8.49
CA GLN A 276 42.56 25.78 9.32
C GLN A 276 43.57 24.92 8.55
N ASN A 277 43.16 24.35 7.39
CA ASN A 277 43.92 23.35 6.65
C ASN A 277 44.22 23.76 5.20
N LEU A 278 44.37 25.07 4.94
CA LEU A 278 44.55 25.60 3.56
C LEU A 278 45.78 25.04 2.83
N ALA A 279 46.84 24.66 3.55
CA ALA A 279 48.03 24.06 3.00
C ALA A 279 47.87 22.59 2.56
N GLU A 280 46.82 21.92 3.04
CA GLU A 280 46.55 20.51 2.78
C GLU A 280 45.71 20.31 1.51
N PRO A 281 45.74 19.10 0.89
CA PRO A 281 44.91 18.80 -0.25
C PRO A 281 43.43 18.68 0.19
N LEU A 282 42.70 19.78 0.07
CA LEU A 282 41.30 19.88 0.42
C LEU A 282 40.42 19.47 -0.75
N THR A 283 39.71 18.36 -0.59
CA THR A 283 38.67 17.92 -1.52
C THR A 283 37.29 17.91 -0.85
N LEU A 284 36.23 17.96 -1.65
CA LEU A 284 34.86 17.84 -1.13
C LEU A 284 34.65 16.52 -0.37
N THR A 285 35.30 15.43 -0.81
CA THR A 285 35.19 14.11 -0.15
C THR A 285 35.80 14.17 1.25
N VAL A 286 36.99 14.74 1.40
CA VAL A 286 37.66 14.91 2.71
C VAL A 286 36.82 15.78 3.65
N ALA A 287 36.27 16.88 3.13
CA ALA A 287 35.39 17.74 3.92
C ALA A 287 34.07 17.01 4.35
N ALA A 288 33.54 16.16 3.48
CA ALA A 288 32.34 15.38 3.77
C ALA A 288 32.62 14.30 4.84
N GLU A 289 33.73 13.62 4.76
CA GLU A 289 34.19 12.66 5.77
C GLU A 289 34.38 13.33 7.14
N TYR A 290 34.97 14.52 7.17
CA TYR A 290 35.21 15.29 8.39
C TYR A 290 33.90 15.61 9.15
N VAL A 291 32.83 15.97 8.42
CA VAL A 291 31.51 16.27 9.01
C VAL A 291 30.55 15.10 8.97
N HIS A 292 30.99 13.89 8.60
CA HIS A 292 30.18 12.66 8.49
C HIS A 292 28.96 12.82 7.58
N MET A 293 29.14 13.51 6.46
CA MET A 293 28.06 13.75 5.48
C MET A 293 28.34 13.06 4.14
N ASN A 294 27.26 12.77 3.41
CA ASN A 294 27.40 12.31 2.01
C ASN A 294 27.97 13.44 1.14
N PRO A 295 29.02 13.18 0.31
CA PRO A 295 29.66 14.22 -0.52
C PRO A 295 28.71 14.93 -1.48
N ALA A 296 27.79 14.20 -2.12
CA ALA A 296 26.82 14.79 -3.04
C ALA A 296 25.81 15.70 -2.32
N TYR A 297 25.44 15.35 -1.10
CA TYR A 297 24.58 16.19 -0.26
C TYR A 297 25.33 17.43 0.22
N LEU A 298 26.56 17.26 0.76
CA LEU A 298 27.40 18.37 1.17
C LEU A 298 27.63 19.37 0.02
N SER A 299 27.90 18.90 -1.19
CA SER A 299 28.09 19.77 -2.37
C SER A 299 26.90 20.71 -2.61
N ARG A 300 25.69 20.19 -2.52
CA ARG A 300 24.46 20.97 -2.75
C ARG A 300 24.22 21.97 -1.63
N VAL A 301 24.32 21.52 -0.39
CA VAL A 301 24.06 22.38 0.79
C VAL A 301 25.15 23.45 0.88
N PHE A 302 26.41 23.09 0.68
CA PHE A 302 27.53 24.04 0.69
C PHE A 302 27.33 25.17 -0.34
N LYS A 303 26.98 24.79 -1.59
CA LYS A 303 26.72 25.79 -2.64
C LYS A 303 25.51 26.66 -2.30
N LYS A 304 24.46 26.09 -1.70
CA LYS A 304 23.26 26.82 -1.32
C LYS A 304 23.55 27.84 -0.21
N GLU A 305 24.28 27.45 0.82
CA GLU A 305 24.56 28.29 2.00
C GLU A 305 25.71 29.29 1.77
N THR A 306 26.76 28.92 1.01
CA THR A 306 27.89 29.81 0.74
C THR A 306 27.76 30.57 -0.56
N GLY A 307 26.80 30.23 -1.42
CA GLY A 307 26.60 30.83 -2.75
C GLY A 307 27.58 30.31 -3.83
N GLN A 308 28.56 29.47 -3.49
CA GLN A 308 29.61 29.00 -4.42
C GLN A 308 29.97 27.51 -4.23
N ALA A 309 30.58 26.93 -5.26
CA ALA A 309 31.06 25.56 -5.20
C ALA A 309 32.22 25.41 -4.23
N PHE A 310 32.38 24.27 -3.57
CA PHE A 310 33.43 23.99 -2.57
C PHE A 310 34.83 24.32 -3.07
N ASN A 311 35.21 23.86 -4.28
CA ASN A 311 36.54 24.14 -4.83
C ASN A 311 36.80 25.64 -5.07
N ALA A 312 35.76 26.38 -5.50
CA ALA A 312 35.85 27.83 -5.67
C ALA A 312 36.04 28.53 -4.32
N TYR A 313 35.32 28.07 -3.30
CA TYR A 313 35.49 28.59 -1.93
C TYR A 313 36.92 28.34 -1.40
N VAL A 314 37.44 27.12 -1.53
CA VAL A 314 38.82 26.80 -1.11
C VAL A 314 39.82 27.69 -1.82
N SER A 315 39.70 27.85 -3.14
CA SER A 315 40.59 28.72 -3.93
C SER A 315 40.52 30.18 -3.47
N GLU A 316 39.31 30.67 -3.19
CA GLU A 316 39.13 32.04 -2.68
C GLU A 316 39.81 32.23 -1.30
N GLN A 317 39.62 31.26 -0.39
CA GLN A 317 40.25 31.33 0.93
C GLN A 317 41.77 31.28 0.83
N ARG A 318 42.35 30.45 -0.05
CA ARG A 318 43.79 30.39 -0.34
C ARG A 318 44.30 31.72 -0.85
N ILE A 319 43.65 32.31 -1.83
CA ILE A 319 44.01 33.63 -2.37
C ILE A 319 43.90 34.71 -1.29
N ARG A 320 42.87 34.68 -0.47
CA ARG A 320 42.70 35.63 0.65
C ARG A 320 43.84 35.49 1.66
N ARG A 321 44.21 34.28 2.01
CA ARG A 321 45.31 34.00 2.94
C ARG A 321 46.66 34.42 2.35
N ALA A 322 46.94 34.12 1.09
CA ALA A 322 48.13 34.54 0.38
C ALA A 322 48.28 36.07 0.37
N LYS A 323 47.18 36.81 0.08
CA LYS A 323 47.17 38.29 0.13
C LYS A 323 47.53 38.84 1.52
N GLN A 324 47.07 38.18 2.58
CA GLN A 324 47.41 38.57 3.96
C GLN A 324 48.93 38.34 4.26
N LEU A 325 49.46 37.18 3.85
CA LEU A 325 50.87 36.82 4.07
C LEU A 325 51.82 37.67 3.24
N LEU A 326 51.39 38.13 2.05
CA LEU A 326 52.17 39.07 1.24
C LEU A 326 52.38 40.45 1.89
N GLN A 327 51.59 40.79 2.91
CA GLN A 327 51.78 42.00 3.70
C GLN A 327 52.85 41.82 4.80
N THR A 328 53.25 40.57 5.04
CA THR A 328 54.38 40.24 5.93
C THR A 328 55.72 40.23 5.15
N LYS A 329 56.81 40.13 5.81
CA LYS A 329 58.14 40.04 5.17
C LYS A 329 58.55 38.63 4.73
N ASP A 330 57.59 37.71 4.63
CA ASP A 330 57.84 36.33 4.29
C ASP A 330 58.19 36.15 2.80
N ARG A 331 58.99 35.14 2.51
CA ARG A 331 59.37 34.81 1.12
C ARG A 331 58.19 34.23 0.36
N ILE A 332 58.07 34.57 -0.91
CA ILE A 332 56.97 34.10 -1.76
C ILE A 332 56.89 32.56 -1.77
N ILE A 333 58.01 31.86 -1.71
CA ILE A 333 58.03 30.39 -1.71
C ILE A 333 57.46 29.80 -0.43
N ASP A 334 57.68 30.46 0.72
CA ASP A 334 57.13 30.05 2.01
C ASP A 334 55.61 30.32 2.06
N ILE A 335 55.17 31.43 1.47
CA ILE A 335 53.76 31.76 1.32
C ILE A 335 53.05 30.72 0.46
N ALA A 336 53.67 30.30 -0.66
CA ALA A 336 53.10 29.29 -1.55
C ALA A 336 52.96 27.90 -0.87
N GLY A 337 53.83 27.58 0.09
CA GLY A 337 53.72 26.35 0.89
C GLY A 337 52.71 26.42 2.04
N ASN A 338 52.27 27.61 2.43
CA ASN A 338 51.32 27.84 3.53
C ASN A 338 49.87 28.07 3.08
N VAL A 339 49.58 27.97 1.82
CA VAL A 339 48.27 28.14 1.17
C VAL A 339 48.03 27.07 0.10
#